data_74c1119c5e0a41b122844d680a374b86
#
_entry.id   74c1119c5e0a41b122844d680a374b86
#
_cell.length_a   1.000
_cell.length_b   1.000
_cell.length_c   1.000
_cell.angle_alpha   90.00
_cell.angle_beta   90.00
_cell.angle_gamma   90.00
#
_symmetry.space_group_name_H-M   'P 1'
#
loop_
_entity.id
_entity.type
_entity.pdbx_description
1 polymer ?
#
loop_
_entity_poly.entity_id
_entity_poly.type
_entity_poly.pdbx_seq_one_letter_code
_entity_poly.pdbx_strand_id
1 'polypeptide(L)'
;MIKTYLVIPFLKYLIRKEAFLILFSLVRATIKERRNDGSDSIFHSKPDGKKTILALDSLRYRGDLDALSQNFRVLHLTQRAPGWLIKGFYHEFDIVNYINAPDGSDKKAQYIAASNFMTKFLRVFYSKVSVDCVTTVNFRYTEDHHWVKSSEKNSIPHIMLYREGMVVYYRTEYEVFRRAKRFGKFLGSHIIVHNVKCKNIFLDAKFASKSKISVAGALRMDSLVSKVNNYHKYKKIKRNKKVTLFYFHPNTPMFGVDAKGVTPKALLSHGPKKDLSYAFNAWSGRFDLFYDVHEAIAKLAYKYRDIDFIIKPKDIMVASPQWKYYDKAIEKSGINVSNLENYFIEPYANVHDLIFSSDVVCAMNSSVVIESALIGKPVILPVFKEYRDSKNFEDFHWKDDLDLFDVADDKHDFERLILQRLDDDDIPKEVEKGRKELFYTYFDQPKEGAIDKYTSIINDVVESYKNID
;
A
#
# COMPACT_ATOMS: atom_id res chain seq x y z
N MET A 1 6.09 -10.62 -25.56
CA MET A 1 5.25 -9.84 -26.51
C MET A 1 4.17 -10.68 -27.20
N ILE A 2 4.42 -11.87 -27.73
CA ILE A 2 3.45 -12.71 -28.45
C ILE A 2 2.19 -13.09 -27.63
N LYS A 3 2.33 -13.33 -26.30
CA LYS A 3 1.18 -13.69 -25.42
C LYS A 3 0.10 -12.61 -25.32
N THR A 4 0.44 -11.34 -25.47
CA THR A 4 -0.52 -10.24 -25.28
C THR A 4 -1.41 -10.04 -26.52
N TYR A 5 -0.89 -10.29 -27.72
CA TYR A 5 -1.60 -10.05 -28.97
C TYR A 5 -2.70 -11.06 -29.28
N LEU A 6 -2.59 -12.30 -28.78
CA LEU A 6 -3.62 -13.34 -29.03
C LEU A 6 -4.63 -13.44 -27.85
N VAL A 7 -4.20 -13.20 -26.63
CA VAL A 7 -5.05 -13.37 -25.43
C VAL A 7 -6.13 -12.28 -25.34
N ILE A 8 -5.81 -11.03 -25.65
CA ILE A 8 -6.78 -9.94 -25.54
C ILE A 8 -7.93 -10.07 -26.56
N PRO A 9 -7.70 -10.33 -27.86
CA PRO A 9 -8.78 -10.56 -28.82
C PRO A 9 -9.68 -11.77 -28.46
N PHE A 10 -9.07 -12.85 -27.97
CA PHE A 10 -9.81 -14.03 -27.53
C PHE A 10 -10.70 -13.72 -26.30
N LEU A 11 -10.19 -13.03 -25.32
CA LEU A 11 -10.99 -12.59 -24.17
C LEU A 11 -12.13 -11.66 -24.59
N LYS A 12 -11.87 -10.70 -25.46
CA LYS A 12 -12.93 -9.83 -26.02
C LYS A 12 -14.01 -10.63 -26.76
N TYR A 13 -13.62 -11.67 -27.48
CA TYR A 13 -14.57 -12.56 -28.14
C TYR A 13 -15.44 -13.31 -27.14
N LEU A 14 -14.85 -13.92 -26.10
CA LEU A 14 -15.57 -14.62 -25.03
C LEU A 14 -16.53 -13.68 -24.26
N ILE A 15 -16.09 -12.45 -23.98
CA ILE A 15 -16.91 -11.43 -23.34
C ILE A 15 -18.13 -11.07 -24.21
N ARG A 16 -17.91 -10.83 -25.51
CA ARG A 16 -19.00 -10.53 -26.46
C ARG A 16 -20.01 -11.68 -26.63
N LYS A 17 -19.53 -12.91 -26.52
CA LYS A 17 -20.37 -14.12 -26.56
C LYS A 17 -20.96 -14.52 -25.25
N GLU A 18 -20.70 -13.73 -24.17
CA GLU A 18 -21.13 -14.06 -22.80
C GLU A 18 -20.78 -15.51 -22.40
N ALA A 19 -19.60 -16.00 -22.82
CA ALA A 19 -19.13 -17.36 -22.57
C ALA A 19 -18.72 -17.57 -21.10
N PHE A 20 -19.67 -17.37 -20.17
CA PHE A 20 -19.43 -17.24 -18.74
C PHE A 20 -18.76 -18.47 -18.12
N LEU A 21 -19.05 -19.69 -18.57
CA LEU A 21 -18.41 -20.89 -18.02
C LEU A 21 -16.92 -20.97 -18.38
N ILE A 22 -16.56 -20.57 -19.61
CA ILE A 22 -15.15 -20.52 -20.05
C ILE A 22 -14.43 -19.41 -19.27
N LEU A 23 -15.04 -18.22 -19.18
CA LEU A 23 -14.49 -17.10 -18.42
C LEU A 23 -14.34 -17.45 -16.93
N PHE A 24 -15.31 -18.16 -16.35
CA PHE A 24 -15.23 -18.68 -14.99
C PHE A 24 -14.03 -19.60 -14.83
N SER A 25 -13.82 -20.56 -15.73
CA SER A 25 -12.69 -21.48 -15.67
C SER A 25 -11.34 -20.76 -15.70
N LEU A 26 -11.23 -19.71 -16.53
CA LEU A 26 -10.04 -18.86 -16.61
C LEU A 26 -9.80 -18.09 -15.31
N VAL A 27 -10.84 -17.49 -14.73
CA VAL A 27 -10.73 -16.75 -13.46
C VAL A 27 -10.45 -17.71 -12.30
N ARG A 28 -11.15 -18.87 -12.26
CA ARG A 28 -10.94 -19.90 -11.24
C ARG A 28 -9.48 -20.36 -11.16
N ALA A 29 -8.81 -20.51 -12.30
CA ALA A 29 -7.39 -20.89 -12.34
C ALA A 29 -6.47 -19.86 -11.64
N THR A 30 -6.95 -18.65 -11.38
CA THR A 30 -6.22 -17.61 -10.65
C THR A 30 -6.56 -17.53 -9.16
N ILE A 31 -7.56 -18.30 -8.70
CA ILE A 31 -7.94 -18.30 -7.29
C ILE A 31 -6.91 -19.10 -6.49
N LYS A 32 -6.42 -18.48 -5.43
CA LYS A 32 -5.60 -19.11 -4.39
C LYS A 32 -6.32 -19.02 -3.07
N GLU A 33 -5.99 -19.92 -2.16
CA GLU A 33 -6.46 -19.92 -0.80
C GLU A 33 -5.30 -19.62 0.15
N ARG A 34 -5.41 -18.56 0.96
CA ARG A 34 -4.40 -18.14 1.93
C ARG A 34 -4.51 -19.01 3.18
N ARG A 35 -3.40 -19.61 3.61
CA ARG A 35 -3.30 -20.38 4.84
C ARG A 35 -2.83 -19.50 6.01
N ASN A 36 -3.05 -19.99 7.23
CA ASN A 36 -2.63 -19.29 8.45
C ASN A 36 -1.11 -19.09 8.57
N ASP A 37 -0.32 -19.91 7.90
CA ASP A 37 1.14 -19.79 7.83
C ASP A 37 1.62 -18.75 6.79
N GLY A 38 0.70 -18.07 6.13
CA GLY A 38 0.99 -17.09 5.09
C GLY A 38 1.28 -17.68 3.71
N SER A 39 1.25 -19.02 3.57
CA SER A 39 1.40 -19.67 2.27
C SER A 39 0.09 -19.68 1.48
N ASP A 40 0.21 -19.87 0.16
CA ASP A 40 -0.94 -20.06 -0.72
C ASP A 40 -1.10 -21.53 -1.09
N SER A 41 -2.35 -22.00 -1.06
CA SER A 41 -2.72 -23.32 -1.60
C SER A 41 -3.60 -23.20 -2.84
N ILE A 42 -3.76 -24.32 -3.53
CA ILE A 42 -4.73 -24.43 -4.63
C ILE A 42 -6.13 -24.34 -4.02
N PHE A 43 -7.01 -23.60 -4.68
CA PHE A 43 -8.40 -23.47 -4.29
C PHE A 43 -9.13 -24.84 -4.29
N HIS A 44 -9.70 -25.19 -3.16
CA HIS A 44 -10.60 -26.33 -3.00
C HIS A 44 -12.05 -25.87 -2.86
N SER A 45 -12.99 -26.57 -3.48
CA SER A 45 -14.40 -26.18 -3.50
C SER A 45 -15.14 -26.43 -2.18
N LYS A 46 -14.61 -27.25 -1.28
CA LYS A 46 -15.28 -27.53 0.01
C LYS A 46 -14.90 -26.48 1.05
N PRO A 47 -15.87 -25.79 1.64
CA PRO A 47 -15.64 -24.89 2.77
C PRO A 47 -15.25 -25.70 4.02
N ASP A 48 -14.39 -25.12 4.85
CA ASP A 48 -13.92 -25.67 6.13
C ASP A 48 -14.81 -25.30 7.33
N GLY A 49 -16.03 -24.82 7.07
CA GLY A 49 -16.96 -24.33 8.10
C GLY A 49 -16.75 -22.86 8.46
N LYS A 50 -15.65 -22.22 8.07
CA LYS A 50 -15.43 -20.79 8.23
C LYS A 50 -16.16 -19.99 7.16
N LYS A 51 -16.57 -18.76 7.48
CA LYS A 51 -17.04 -17.79 6.47
C LYS A 51 -15.92 -17.52 5.45
N THR A 52 -16.32 -17.47 4.18
CA THR A 52 -15.38 -17.32 3.05
C THR A 52 -15.33 -15.87 2.57
N ILE A 53 -14.15 -15.27 2.64
CA ILE A 53 -13.84 -13.94 2.10
C ILE A 53 -13.18 -14.10 0.74
N LEU A 54 -13.63 -13.36 -0.28
CA LEU A 54 -12.94 -13.23 -1.56
C LEU A 54 -12.23 -11.88 -1.65
N ALA A 55 -10.90 -11.91 -1.61
CA ALA A 55 -10.06 -10.73 -1.74
C ALA A 55 -9.69 -10.47 -3.22
N LEU A 56 -9.98 -9.27 -3.71
CA LEU A 56 -9.59 -8.87 -5.06
C LEU A 56 -8.14 -8.35 -5.05
N ASP A 57 -7.26 -8.96 -5.83
CA ASP A 57 -5.84 -8.61 -5.98
C ASP A 57 -5.01 -8.70 -4.68
N SER A 58 -4.52 -9.90 -4.38
CA SER A 58 -3.81 -10.23 -3.13
C SER A 58 -2.59 -9.36 -2.83
N LEU A 59 -1.87 -8.87 -3.85
CA LEU A 59 -0.67 -8.04 -3.63
C LEU A 59 -0.98 -6.68 -2.98
N ARG A 60 -2.23 -6.25 -3.03
CA ARG A 60 -2.64 -4.98 -2.42
C ARG A 60 -2.82 -5.08 -0.92
N TYR A 61 -2.94 -6.29 -0.34
CA TYR A 61 -3.25 -6.49 1.09
C TYR A 61 -2.02 -6.51 2.01
N ARG A 62 -0.84 -6.89 1.50
CA ARG A 62 0.45 -6.80 2.22
C ARG A 62 0.44 -7.34 3.67
N GLY A 63 -0.10 -8.52 3.91
CA GLY A 63 -0.17 -9.15 5.24
C GLY A 63 -1.56 -9.09 5.89
N ASP A 64 -2.48 -8.24 5.44
CA ASP A 64 -3.85 -8.24 5.99
C ASP A 64 -4.56 -9.60 5.75
N LEU A 65 -4.26 -10.28 4.62
CA LEU A 65 -4.86 -11.60 4.34
C LEU A 65 -4.35 -12.69 5.29
N ASP A 66 -3.11 -12.58 5.74
CA ASP A 66 -2.52 -13.53 6.70
C ASP A 66 -3.24 -13.42 8.05
N ALA A 67 -3.50 -12.20 8.50
CA ALA A 67 -4.27 -11.96 9.72
C ALA A 67 -5.72 -12.46 9.58
N LEU A 68 -6.40 -12.14 8.47
CA LEU A 68 -7.77 -12.58 8.23
C LEU A 68 -7.91 -14.10 8.14
N SER A 69 -6.89 -14.82 7.62
CA SER A 69 -6.92 -16.28 7.48
C SER A 69 -6.98 -17.03 8.81
N GLN A 70 -6.69 -16.37 9.93
CA GLN A 70 -6.85 -16.95 11.25
C GLN A 70 -8.31 -17.25 11.57
N ASN A 71 -9.24 -16.34 11.20
CA ASN A 71 -10.66 -16.42 11.56
C ASN A 71 -11.58 -16.71 10.37
N PHE A 72 -11.11 -16.54 9.14
CA PHE A 72 -11.87 -16.72 7.92
C PHE A 72 -11.16 -17.68 6.95
N ARG A 73 -11.93 -18.27 6.08
CA ARG A 73 -11.41 -18.85 4.85
C ARG A 73 -11.16 -17.72 3.86
N VAL A 74 -9.90 -17.51 3.47
CA VAL A 74 -9.53 -16.39 2.61
C VAL A 74 -9.16 -16.88 1.22
N LEU A 75 -10.06 -16.68 0.28
CA LEU A 75 -9.80 -16.83 -1.14
C LEU A 75 -9.30 -15.52 -1.70
N HIS A 76 -8.33 -15.56 -2.61
CA HIS A 76 -7.89 -14.35 -3.27
C HIS A 76 -7.62 -14.57 -4.76
N LEU A 77 -7.89 -13.54 -5.54
CA LEU A 77 -7.53 -13.50 -6.95
C LEU A 77 -6.09 -13.03 -7.08
N THR A 78 -5.34 -13.68 -7.98
CA THR A 78 -4.01 -13.21 -8.31
C THR A 78 -4.07 -11.88 -9.06
N GLN A 79 -2.99 -11.12 -8.99
CA GLN A 79 -2.84 -9.83 -9.67
C GLN A 79 -3.34 -9.88 -11.11
N ARG A 80 -4.17 -8.92 -11.49
CA ARG A 80 -4.73 -8.69 -12.83
C ARG A 80 -5.99 -9.50 -13.21
N ALA A 81 -6.34 -10.58 -12.52
CA ALA A 81 -7.53 -11.36 -12.88
C ALA A 81 -8.82 -10.52 -12.92
N PRO A 82 -9.12 -9.64 -11.94
CA PRO A 82 -10.29 -8.76 -12.02
C PRO A 82 -10.26 -7.81 -13.22
N GLY A 83 -9.07 -7.33 -13.59
CA GLY A 83 -8.89 -6.39 -14.69
C GLY A 83 -9.09 -7.00 -16.07
N TRP A 84 -8.90 -8.31 -16.26
CA TRP A 84 -9.06 -8.94 -17.57
C TRP A 84 -10.47 -8.81 -18.12
N LEU A 85 -11.47 -9.01 -17.26
CA LEU A 85 -12.88 -8.95 -17.64
C LEU A 85 -13.31 -7.54 -18.02
N ILE A 86 -12.69 -6.53 -17.44
CA ILE A 86 -13.07 -5.12 -17.60
C ILE A 86 -12.34 -4.46 -18.77
N LYS A 87 -11.09 -4.85 -19.06
CA LYS A 87 -10.29 -4.28 -20.15
C LYS A 87 -10.93 -4.34 -21.53
N GLY A 88 -11.89 -5.24 -21.73
CA GLY A 88 -12.64 -5.35 -22.98
C GLY A 88 -13.62 -4.20 -23.22
N PHE A 89 -14.04 -3.50 -22.18
CA PHE A 89 -15.09 -2.48 -22.23
C PHE A 89 -14.56 -1.05 -22.29
N TYR A 90 -13.34 -0.79 -21.78
CA TYR A 90 -12.83 0.56 -21.59
C TYR A 90 -11.60 0.85 -22.42
N HIS A 91 -11.54 2.08 -22.94
CA HIS A 91 -10.35 2.61 -23.63
C HIS A 91 -9.41 3.34 -22.68
N GLU A 92 -9.96 3.88 -21.57
CA GLU A 92 -9.23 4.62 -20.52
C GLU A 92 -9.43 3.91 -19.18
N PHE A 93 -8.44 4.01 -18.28
CA PHE A 93 -8.49 3.36 -16.96
C PHE A 93 -9.04 4.23 -15.84
N ASP A 94 -9.52 5.46 -16.11
CA ASP A 94 -10.19 6.29 -15.10
C ASP A 94 -11.71 6.02 -15.12
N ILE A 95 -12.15 5.12 -14.24
CA ILE A 95 -13.57 4.73 -14.12
C ILE A 95 -14.48 5.92 -13.82
N VAL A 96 -13.98 6.96 -13.15
CA VAL A 96 -14.78 8.15 -12.80
C VAL A 96 -15.28 8.88 -14.04
N ASN A 97 -14.50 8.87 -15.13
CA ASN A 97 -14.91 9.46 -16.40
C ASN A 97 -16.11 8.72 -17.05
N TYR A 98 -16.32 7.46 -16.70
CA TYR A 98 -17.45 6.65 -17.17
C TYR A 98 -18.66 6.72 -16.23
N ILE A 99 -18.40 6.73 -14.91
CA ILE A 99 -19.47 6.89 -13.89
C ILE A 99 -20.19 8.23 -14.09
N ASN A 100 -19.42 9.30 -14.28
CA ASN A 100 -19.92 10.68 -14.40
C ASN A 100 -20.19 11.12 -15.84
N ALA A 101 -20.09 10.20 -16.81
CA ALA A 101 -20.41 10.52 -18.19
C ALA A 101 -21.90 10.84 -18.33
N PRO A 102 -22.25 11.79 -19.20
CA PRO A 102 -23.65 12.13 -19.50
C PRO A 102 -24.43 10.89 -19.97
N ASP A 103 -25.71 10.83 -19.61
CA ASP A 103 -26.60 9.78 -20.12
C ASP A 103 -26.70 9.87 -21.65
N GLY A 104 -26.72 8.72 -22.31
CA GLY A 104 -26.72 8.63 -23.78
C GLY A 104 -25.33 8.74 -24.42
N SER A 105 -24.26 9.05 -23.68
CA SER A 105 -22.90 9.05 -24.22
C SER A 105 -22.33 7.66 -24.36
N ASP A 106 -21.36 7.48 -25.30
CA ASP A 106 -20.66 6.21 -25.50
C ASP A 106 -19.97 5.70 -24.22
N LYS A 107 -19.38 6.59 -23.44
CA LYS A 107 -18.77 6.24 -22.14
C LYS A 107 -19.80 5.70 -21.16
N LYS A 108 -20.99 6.30 -21.10
CA LYS A 108 -22.08 5.82 -20.26
C LYS A 108 -22.60 4.47 -20.71
N ALA A 109 -22.77 4.28 -22.03
CA ALA A 109 -23.17 3.00 -22.60
C ALA A 109 -22.15 1.89 -22.29
N GLN A 110 -20.85 2.15 -22.43
CA GLN A 110 -19.78 1.22 -22.05
C GLN A 110 -19.83 0.85 -20.56
N TYR A 111 -20.06 1.82 -19.67
CA TYR A 111 -20.19 1.59 -18.23
C TYR A 111 -21.38 0.68 -17.91
N ILE A 112 -22.54 0.91 -18.57
CA ILE A 112 -23.75 0.11 -18.38
C ILE A 112 -23.50 -1.32 -18.90
N ALA A 113 -22.92 -1.45 -20.08
CA ALA A 113 -22.60 -2.75 -20.68
C ALA A 113 -21.64 -3.57 -19.79
N ALA A 114 -20.57 -2.95 -19.28
CA ALA A 114 -19.64 -3.59 -18.34
C ALA A 114 -20.33 -4.01 -17.05
N SER A 115 -21.20 -3.15 -16.48
CA SER A 115 -21.95 -3.46 -15.27
C SER A 115 -22.91 -4.62 -15.44
N ASN A 116 -23.62 -4.67 -16.56
CA ASN A 116 -24.56 -5.76 -16.87
C ASN A 116 -23.83 -7.09 -17.09
N PHE A 117 -22.75 -7.07 -17.87
CA PHE A 117 -21.90 -8.23 -18.09
C PHE A 117 -21.36 -8.78 -16.76
N MET A 118 -20.78 -7.92 -15.92
CA MET A 118 -20.21 -8.33 -14.64
C MET A 118 -21.26 -8.89 -13.69
N THR A 119 -22.46 -8.32 -13.67
CA THR A 119 -23.57 -8.84 -12.84
C THR A 119 -23.97 -10.26 -13.24
N LYS A 120 -24.09 -10.54 -14.56
CA LYS A 120 -24.38 -11.89 -15.08
C LYS A 120 -23.23 -12.85 -14.82
N PHE A 121 -21.99 -12.42 -15.09
CA PHE A 121 -20.78 -13.22 -14.85
C PHE A 121 -20.66 -13.62 -13.36
N LEU A 122 -20.80 -12.66 -12.44
CA LEU A 122 -20.68 -12.93 -11.01
C LEU A 122 -21.78 -13.81 -10.46
N ARG A 123 -22.98 -13.79 -11.05
CA ARG A 123 -24.04 -14.77 -10.70
C ARG A 123 -23.56 -16.19 -10.99
N VAL A 124 -22.94 -16.43 -12.17
CA VAL A 124 -22.37 -17.74 -12.49
C VAL A 124 -21.18 -18.05 -11.60
N PHE A 125 -20.34 -17.08 -11.29
CA PHE A 125 -19.17 -17.24 -10.43
C PHE A 125 -19.60 -17.69 -9.02
N TYR A 126 -20.52 -16.98 -8.38
CA TYR A 126 -20.98 -17.28 -7.02
C TYR A 126 -21.82 -18.56 -6.92
N SER A 127 -22.44 -19.01 -8.01
CA SER A 127 -23.08 -20.35 -8.03
C SER A 127 -22.06 -21.51 -8.01
N LYS A 128 -20.77 -21.24 -8.26
CA LYS A 128 -19.69 -22.23 -8.32
C LYS A 128 -18.64 -22.06 -7.21
N VAL A 129 -18.55 -20.86 -6.63
CA VAL A 129 -17.63 -20.53 -5.54
C VAL A 129 -18.43 -19.93 -4.41
N SER A 130 -18.51 -20.65 -3.29
CA SER A 130 -19.16 -20.14 -2.09
C SER A 130 -18.34 -18.99 -1.53
N VAL A 131 -18.93 -17.79 -1.46
CA VAL A 131 -18.35 -16.55 -0.95
C VAL A 131 -19.36 -15.86 -0.06
N ASP A 132 -19.00 -15.56 1.19
CA ASP A 132 -19.85 -14.83 2.12
C ASP A 132 -19.67 -13.31 1.98
N CYS A 133 -18.48 -12.83 1.62
CA CYS A 133 -18.27 -11.42 1.28
C CYS A 133 -17.08 -11.23 0.34
N VAL A 134 -17.08 -10.09 -0.36
CA VAL A 134 -15.95 -9.65 -1.20
C VAL A 134 -15.23 -8.51 -0.52
N THR A 135 -13.89 -8.47 -0.59
CA THR A 135 -13.11 -7.37 -0.04
C THR A 135 -12.23 -6.69 -1.08
N THR A 136 -12.02 -5.38 -0.91
CA THR A 136 -11.04 -4.56 -1.60
C THR A 136 -10.27 -3.71 -0.61
N VAL A 137 -9.15 -3.11 -1.04
CA VAL A 137 -8.33 -2.24 -0.17
C VAL A 137 -8.48 -0.75 -0.48
N ASN A 138 -9.16 -0.43 -1.56
CA ASN A 138 -9.33 0.95 -2.03
C ASN A 138 -10.54 1.03 -2.97
N PHE A 139 -11.04 2.24 -3.21
CA PHE A 139 -12.17 2.51 -4.11
C PHE A 139 -11.76 3.01 -5.50
N ARG A 140 -10.48 3.32 -5.72
CA ARG A 140 -9.97 4.00 -6.92
C ARG A 140 -9.68 3.09 -8.12
N TYR A 141 -9.70 1.79 -7.93
CA TYR A 141 -9.36 0.86 -9.00
C TYR A 141 -10.56 0.54 -9.89
N THR A 142 -10.37 0.74 -11.20
CA THR A 142 -11.43 0.54 -12.21
C THR A 142 -11.99 -0.87 -12.19
N GLU A 143 -11.12 -1.85 -12.07
CA GLU A 143 -11.48 -3.26 -12.06
C GLU A 143 -12.31 -3.63 -10.81
N ASP A 144 -11.99 -3.08 -9.65
CA ASP A 144 -12.68 -3.38 -8.40
C ASP A 144 -14.11 -2.82 -8.41
N HIS A 145 -14.31 -1.65 -9.03
CA HIS A 145 -15.61 -0.97 -9.03
C HIS A 145 -16.76 -1.83 -9.55
N HIS A 146 -16.55 -2.56 -10.66
CA HIS A 146 -17.59 -3.43 -11.21
C HIS A 146 -17.79 -4.70 -10.41
N TRP A 147 -16.74 -5.25 -9.81
CA TRP A 147 -16.85 -6.36 -8.88
C TRP A 147 -17.71 -5.96 -7.67
N VAL A 148 -17.41 -4.82 -7.05
CA VAL A 148 -18.17 -4.28 -5.90
C VAL A 148 -19.64 -4.14 -6.27
N LYS A 149 -19.95 -3.35 -7.31
CA LYS A 149 -21.32 -3.09 -7.74
C LYS A 149 -22.09 -4.36 -8.09
N SER A 150 -21.46 -5.32 -8.71
CA SER A 150 -22.10 -6.54 -9.17
C SER A 150 -22.21 -7.59 -8.07
N SER A 151 -21.29 -7.62 -7.10
CA SER A 151 -21.41 -8.46 -5.92
C SER A 151 -22.62 -8.06 -5.08
N GLU A 152 -22.76 -6.77 -4.78
CA GLU A 152 -23.92 -6.21 -4.06
C GLU A 152 -25.25 -6.56 -4.77
N LYS A 153 -25.29 -6.49 -6.10
CA LYS A 153 -26.47 -6.89 -6.89
C LYS A 153 -26.78 -8.40 -6.89
N ASN A 154 -25.83 -9.22 -6.50
CA ASN A 154 -25.98 -10.67 -6.32
C ASN A 154 -26.08 -11.06 -4.85
N SER A 155 -26.46 -10.13 -3.97
CA SER A 155 -26.62 -10.32 -2.52
C SER A 155 -25.34 -10.82 -1.82
N ILE A 156 -24.16 -10.49 -2.37
CA ILE A 156 -22.87 -10.73 -1.74
C ILE A 156 -22.30 -9.40 -1.27
N PRO A 157 -22.23 -9.16 0.06
CA PRO A 157 -21.77 -7.89 0.61
C PRO A 157 -20.32 -7.61 0.24
N HIS A 158 -20.02 -6.34 -0.02
CA HIS A 158 -18.66 -5.87 -0.23
C HIS A 158 -18.18 -5.03 0.94
N ILE A 159 -17.02 -5.37 1.46
CA ILE A 159 -16.36 -4.67 2.56
C ILE A 159 -15.02 -4.11 2.08
N MET A 160 -14.88 -2.79 2.11
CA MET A 160 -13.60 -2.15 1.80
C MET A 160 -12.71 -2.09 3.05
N LEU A 161 -11.57 -2.77 3.03
CA LEU A 161 -10.52 -2.67 4.05
C LEU A 161 -9.56 -1.55 3.62
N TYR A 162 -9.88 -0.31 3.96
CA TYR A 162 -9.17 0.86 3.42
C TYR A 162 -7.77 1.01 3.99
N ARG A 163 -6.76 0.84 3.14
CA ARG A 163 -5.35 0.76 3.56
C ARG A 163 -4.55 2.05 3.50
N GLU A 164 -5.01 3.04 2.76
CA GLU A 164 -4.33 4.34 2.64
C GLU A 164 -4.60 5.20 3.89
N GLY A 165 -4.49 4.58 5.08
CA GLY A 165 -4.88 5.15 6.36
C GLY A 165 -3.89 6.15 6.94
N MET A 166 -2.67 6.23 6.40
CA MET A 166 -1.69 7.24 6.80
C MET A 166 -2.01 8.60 6.18
N VAL A 167 -3.05 9.22 6.69
CA VAL A 167 -3.44 10.58 6.33
C VAL A 167 -2.75 11.53 7.30
N VAL A 168 -1.47 11.76 7.09
CA VAL A 168 -0.59 12.42 8.04
C VAL A 168 -0.62 13.94 7.85
N TYR A 169 -0.63 14.41 6.62
CA TYR A 169 -0.55 15.82 6.30
C TYR A 169 -1.70 16.27 5.39
N TYR A 170 -1.97 17.58 5.40
CA TYR A 170 -3.11 18.21 4.72
C TYR A 170 -3.29 17.79 3.26
N ARG A 171 -2.19 17.69 2.50
CA ARG A 171 -2.29 17.35 1.08
C ARG A 171 -2.81 15.92 0.85
N THR A 172 -2.37 14.95 1.66
CA THR A 172 -2.88 13.56 1.57
C THR A 172 -4.36 13.51 1.95
N GLU A 173 -4.72 14.22 3.00
CA GLU A 173 -6.10 14.38 3.45
C GLU A 173 -6.98 14.94 2.33
N TYR A 174 -6.56 16.08 1.75
CA TYR A 174 -7.23 16.71 0.63
C TYR A 174 -7.36 15.80 -0.59
N GLU A 175 -6.31 15.06 -0.96
CA GLU A 175 -6.34 14.13 -2.09
C GLU A 175 -7.32 12.98 -1.87
N VAL A 176 -7.37 12.41 -0.66
CA VAL A 176 -8.35 11.36 -0.33
C VAL A 176 -9.77 11.92 -0.38
N PHE A 177 -9.99 13.09 0.25
CA PHE A 177 -11.27 13.79 0.21
C PHE A 177 -11.73 14.08 -1.22
N ARG A 178 -10.88 14.70 -2.03
CA ARG A 178 -11.16 15.07 -3.43
C ARG A 178 -11.51 13.85 -4.27
N ARG A 179 -10.77 12.75 -4.10
CA ARG A 179 -11.04 11.50 -4.81
C ARG A 179 -12.36 10.88 -4.38
N ALA A 180 -12.61 10.78 -3.09
CA ALA A 180 -13.87 10.25 -2.57
C ALA A 180 -15.07 11.05 -3.08
N LYS A 181 -14.98 12.39 -3.02
CA LYS A 181 -16.02 13.29 -3.55
C LYS A 181 -16.25 13.11 -5.05
N ARG A 182 -15.18 12.91 -5.84
CA ARG A 182 -15.26 12.70 -7.28
C ARG A 182 -15.89 11.35 -7.64
N PHE A 183 -15.67 10.30 -6.83
CA PHE A 183 -16.31 9.00 -7.00
C PHE A 183 -17.81 9.00 -6.65
N GLY A 184 -18.23 9.93 -5.80
CA GLY A 184 -19.60 10.04 -5.33
C GLY A 184 -19.89 9.09 -4.17
N LYS A 185 -20.96 8.28 -4.27
CA LYS A 185 -21.36 7.39 -3.18
C LYS A 185 -20.63 6.05 -3.25
N PHE A 186 -20.21 5.55 -2.09
CA PHE A 186 -19.70 4.20 -1.92
C PHE A 186 -20.80 3.16 -2.26
N LEU A 187 -20.46 2.22 -3.12
CA LEU A 187 -21.40 1.23 -3.62
C LEU A 187 -21.47 -0.05 -2.78
N GLY A 188 -20.48 -0.26 -1.91
CA GLY A 188 -20.41 -1.45 -1.07
C GLY A 188 -21.21 -1.33 0.22
N SER A 189 -21.19 -2.39 0.99
CA SER A 189 -21.91 -2.53 2.27
C SER A 189 -21.20 -1.79 3.39
N HIS A 190 -19.87 -1.93 3.52
CA HIS A 190 -19.15 -1.40 4.66
C HIS A 190 -17.70 -0.98 4.31
N ILE A 191 -17.17 -0.03 5.09
CA ILE A 191 -15.79 0.45 5.02
C ILE A 191 -15.15 0.27 6.39
N ILE A 192 -14.01 -0.41 6.45
CA ILE A 192 -13.17 -0.45 7.64
C ILE A 192 -11.95 0.42 7.38
N VAL A 193 -11.73 1.40 8.24
CA VAL A 193 -10.59 2.33 8.17
C VAL A 193 -9.66 2.16 9.35
N HIS A 194 -8.42 2.60 9.21
CA HIS A 194 -7.44 2.49 10.29
C HIS A 194 -7.76 3.42 11.46
N ASN A 195 -8.13 4.69 11.19
CA ASN A 195 -8.26 5.72 12.21
C ASN A 195 -9.46 6.64 11.99
N VAL A 196 -9.77 7.42 13.01
CA VAL A 196 -10.90 8.38 13.01
C VAL A 196 -10.71 9.45 11.93
N LYS A 197 -9.49 9.87 11.63
CA LYS A 197 -9.21 10.87 10.59
C LYS A 197 -9.69 10.40 9.22
N CYS A 198 -9.36 9.15 8.85
CA CYS A 198 -9.88 8.55 7.61
C CYS A 198 -11.40 8.45 7.58
N LYS A 199 -12.03 8.10 8.71
CA LYS A 199 -13.49 8.08 8.82
C LYS A 199 -14.09 9.44 8.53
N ASN A 200 -13.56 10.49 9.15
CA ASN A 200 -14.06 11.86 8.98
C ASN A 200 -13.94 12.33 7.52
N ILE A 201 -12.82 12.05 6.85
CA ILE A 201 -12.64 12.38 5.43
C ILE A 201 -13.76 11.77 4.56
N PHE A 202 -14.11 10.51 4.78
CA PHE A 202 -15.19 9.87 4.00
C PHE A 202 -16.57 10.42 4.33
N LEU A 203 -16.80 10.82 5.58
CA LEU A 203 -18.04 11.49 5.99
C LEU A 203 -18.16 12.88 5.35
N ASP A 204 -17.12 13.69 5.42
CA ASP A 204 -17.07 15.05 4.88
C ASP A 204 -17.19 15.05 3.35
N ALA A 205 -16.59 14.05 2.70
CA ALA A 205 -16.77 13.83 1.27
C ALA A 205 -18.18 13.36 0.89
N LYS A 206 -19.04 13.01 1.86
CA LYS A 206 -20.34 12.36 1.66
C LYS A 206 -20.24 11.06 0.87
N PHE A 207 -19.07 10.39 0.99
CA PHE A 207 -18.78 9.14 0.28
C PHE A 207 -19.56 7.96 0.85
N ALA A 208 -19.70 7.89 2.16
CA ALA A 208 -20.52 6.89 2.85
C ALA A 208 -21.20 7.48 4.10
N SER A 209 -22.27 6.85 4.57
CA SER A 209 -22.94 7.20 5.84
C SER A 209 -22.11 6.74 7.05
N LYS A 210 -22.33 7.35 8.22
CA LYS A 210 -21.67 7.00 9.48
C LYS A 210 -21.84 5.52 9.85
N SER A 211 -23.00 4.95 9.56
CA SER A 211 -23.32 3.52 9.82
C SER A 211 -22.52 2.55 8.95
N LYS A 212 -22.01 3.00 7.80
CA LYS A 212 -21.22 2.19 6.88
C LYS A 212 -19.71 2.30 7.13
N ILE A 213 -19.23 3.02 8.15
CA ILE A 213 -17.79 3.23 8.36
C ILE A 213 -17.43 2.89 9.81
N SER A 214 -16.55 1.89 9.96
CA SER A 214 -15.96 1.51 11.24
C SER A 214 -14.47 1.78 11.31
N VAL A 215 -13.98 2.14 12.49
CA VAL A 215 -12.55 2.29 12.80
C VAL A 215 -12.08 1.06 13.54
N ALA A 216 -11.05 0.38 13.02
CA ALA A 216 -10.59 -0.88 13.60
C ALA A 216 -9.07 -1.00 13.77
N GLY A 217 -8.31 0.03 13.43
CA GLY A 217 -6.83 -0.06 13.41
C GLY A 217 -6.29 -0.63 12.10
N ALA A 218 -4.99 -0.82 12.03
CA ALA A 218 -4.30 -1.35 10.87
C ALA A 218 -4.00 -2.84 11.06
N LEU A 219 -4.78 -3.70 10.41
CA LEU A 219 -4.73 -5.16 10.60
C LEU A 219 -3.31 -5.74 10.44
N ARG A 220 -2.54 -5.26 9.46
CA ARG A 220 -1.15 -5.69 9.23
C ARG A 220 -0.20 -5.36 10.38
N MET A 221 -0.58 -4.48 11.31
CA MET A 221 0.24 -4.10 12.46
C MET A 221 0.08 -5.05 13.65
N ASP A 222 -0.90 -5.95 13.64
CA ASP A 222 -1.11 -6.91 14.73
C ASP A 222 0.12 -7.78 14.98
N SER A 223 0.74 -8.29 13.93
CA SER A 223 1.95 -9.09 14.05
C SER A 223 3.13 -8.29 14.60
N LEU A 224 3.23 -7.00 14.23
CA LEU A 224 4.26 -6.10 14.75
C LEU A 224 4.08 -5.85 16.23
N VAL A 225 2.87 -5.45 16.64
CA VAL A 225 2.54 -5.18 18.07
C VAL A 225 2.75 -6.43 18.91
N SER A 226 2.29 -7.59 18.43
CA SER A 226 2.52 -8.87 19.12
C SER A 226 4.01 -9.19 19.28
N LYS A 227 4.81 -8.99 18.23
CA LYS A 227 6.27 -9.19 18.30
C LYS A 227 6.92 -8.21 19.28
N VAL A 228 6.52 -6.93 19.29
CA VAL A 228 7.06 -5.91 20.23
C VAL A 228 6.75 -6.30 21.67
N ASN A 229 5.52 -6.70 21.97
CA ASN A 229 5.12 -7.11 23.33
C ASN A 229 5.89 -8.35 23.83
N ASN A 230 6.42 -9.16 22.91
CA ASN A 230 7.21 -10.34 23.22
C ASN A 230 8.72 -10.15 23.01
N TYR A 231 9.17 -8.98 22.57
CA TYR A 231 10.56 -8.74 22.13
C TYR A 231 11.61 -8.99 23.21
N HIS A 232 11.30 -8.74 24.47
CA HIS A 232 12.19 -9.01 25.60
C HIS A 232 12.59 -10.50 25.78
N LYS A 233 11.89 -11.40 25.06
CA LYS A 233 12.19 -12.84 25.07
C LYS A 233 13.27 -13.25 24.08
N TYR A 234 13.65 -12.38 23.15
CA TYR A 234 14.63 -12.69 22.11
C TYR A 234 16.02 -12.22 22.54
N LYS A 235 16.91 -13.16 22.87
CA LYS A 235 18.34 -12.84 23.16
C LYS A 235 18.97 -12.22 21.91
N LYS A 236 19.74 -11.12 22.11
CA LYS A 236 20.63 -10.57 21.06
C LYS A 236 21.57 -11.69 20.57
N ILE A 237 21.39 -12.18 19.37
CA ILE A 237 22.34 -13.08 18.71
C ILE A 237 23.53 -12.22 18.29
N LYS A 238 24.76 -12.66 18.62
CA LYS A 238 25.98 -11.95 18.19
C LYS A 238 26.06 -12.02 16.65
N ARG A 239 25.93 -10.87 16.00
CA ARG A 239 25.94 -10.69 14.55
C ARG A 239 26.63 -9.38 14.20
N ASN A 240 26.97 -9.16 12.95
CA ASN A 240 27.42 -7.85 12.47
C ASN A 240 26.38 -6.77 12.79
N LYS A 241 26.86 -5.56 13.10
CA LYS A 241 25.99 -4.37 13.19
C LYS A 241 25.32 -4.16 11.85
N LYS A 242 24.06 -3.70 11.86
CA LYS A 242 23.24 -3.63 10.64
C LYS A 242 22.53 -2.29 10.51
N VAL A 243 22.71 -1.64 9.38
CA VAL A 243 22.02 -0.41 8.98
C VAL A 243 21.07 -0.73 7.84
N THR A 244 19.78 -0.41 7.97
CA THR A 244 18.83 -0.58 6.87
C THR A 244 18.30 0.76 6.41
N LEU A 245 18.52 1.07 5.12
CA LEU A 245 17.89 2.19 4.43
C LEU A 245 16.64 1.71 3.73
N PHE A 246 15.49 2.17 4.20
CA PHE A 246 14.24 1.98 3.49
C PHE A 246 14.15 3.01 2.37
N TYR A 247 14.38 2.53 1.17
CA TYR A 247 14.47 3.31 -0.05
C TYR A 247 13.26 4.22 -0.23
N PHE A 248 13.48 5.53 -0.20
CA PHE A 248 12.48 6.49 -0.58
C PHE A 248 12.62 6.81 -2.08
N HIS A 249 11.52 6.77 -2.79
CA HIS A 249 11.52 6.96 -4.22
C HIS A 249 11.47 8.45 -4.55
N PRO A 250 12.40 8.99 -5.36
CA PRO A 250 12.40 10.40 -5.72
C PRO A 250 11.16 10.81 -6.53
N ASN A 251 10.50 9.84 -7.16
CA ASN A 251 9.36 10.03 -8.04
C ASN A 251 8.07 9.42 -7.51
N THR A 252 7.69 9.65 -6.26
CA THR A 252 6.32 9.31 -5.87
C THR A 252 5.35 10.22 -6.64
N PRO A 253 4.09 9.78 -6.93
CA PRO A 253 3.11 10.63 -7.62
C PRO A 253 2.82 11.96 -6.93
N MET A 254 3.13 12.05 -5.64
CA MET A 254 3.03 13.31 -4.86
C MET A 254 4.21 14.24 -5.13
N PHE A 255 5.26 13.71 -5.67
CA PHE A 255 6.52 14.36 -5.89
C PHE A 255 6.88 14.46 -7.36
N GLY A 256 5.89 14.25 -8.23
CA GLY A 256 6.02 14.34 -9.65
C GLY A 256 6.93 13.25 -10.20
N VAL A 257 6.94 13.03 -11.44
CA VAL A 257 7.76 12.11 -12.21
C VAL A 257 8.79 12.97 -12.94
N ASP A 258 9.89 12.42 -13.31
CA ASP A 258 10.81 13.03 -14.24
C ASP A 258 10.02 13.89 -15.24
N ALA A 259 10.23 15.19 -15.21
CA ALA A 259 9.52 16.16 -16.04
C ALA A 259 9.58 15.83 -17.55
N LYS A 260 10.55 15.01 -17.96
CA LYS A 260 10.69 14.47 -19.32
C LYS A 260 9.87 13.19 -19.57
N GLY A 261 9.38 12.51 -18.53
CA GLY A 261 8.63 11.24 -18.63
C GLY A 261 7.15 11.34 -18.30
N VAL A 262 6.68 12.46 -17.72
CA VAL A 262 5.26 12.70 -17.47
C VAL A 262 4.69 13.53 -18.59
N THR A 263 3.79 12.93 -19.32
CA THR A 263 2.99 13.72 -20.25
C THR A 263 2.22 14.77 -19.46
N PRO A 264 2.17 16.02 -19.94
CA PRO A 264 1.35 17.08 -19.35
C PRO A 264 -0.08 16.64 -19.05
N LYS A 265 -0.58 15.66 -19.78
CA LYS A 265 -1.91 15.06 -19.65
C LYS A 265 -2.10 14.29 -18.32
N ALA A 266 -1.08 13.61 -17.81
CA ALA A 266 -1.15 12.92 -16.51
C ALA A 266 -1.10 13.91 -15.33
N LEU A 267 -0.37 15.00 -15.46
CA LEU A 267 -0.33 16.09 -14.49
C LEU A 267 -1.64 16.90 -14.50
N LEU A 268 -2.20 17.20 -15.67
CA LEU A 268 -3.47 17.93 -15.82
C LEU A 268 -4.68 17.15 -15.29
N SER A 269 -4.61 15.83 -15.19
CA SER A 269 -5.67 15.02 -14.58
C SER A 269 -5.74 15.18 -13.05
N HIS A 270 -4.74 15.82 -12.41
CA HIS A 270 -4.56 15.84 -10.96
C HIS A 270 -4.77 17.21 -10.30
N GLY A 271 -5.05 18.28 -11.05
CA GLY A 271 -5.33 19.60 -10.46
C GLY A 271 -5.27 20.77 -11.42
N PRO A 272 -5.61 22.01 -10.98
CA PRO A 272 -5.55 23.21 -11.81
C PRO A 272 -4.09 23.57 -12.19
N LYS A 273 -3.93 24.22 -13.35
CA LYS A 273 -2.61 24.58 -13.95
C LYS A 273 -1.63 25.30 -13.02
N LYS A 274 -2.10 25.93 -11.94
CA LYS A 274 -1.26 26.61 -10.94
C LYS A 274 -0.40 25.64 -10.10
N ASP A 275 -0.83 24.37 -9.96
CA ASP A 275 -0.09 23.37 -9.18
C ASP A 275 1.08 22.75 -9.95
N LEU A 276 1.15 22.94 -11.25
CA LEU A 276 2.22 22.39 -12.09
C LEU A 276 3.56 23.12 -11.89
N SER A 277 3.55 24.44 -11.74
CA SER A 277 4.77 25.21 -11.46
C SER A 277 5.35 24.89 -10.07
N TYR A 278 4.48 24.57 -9.12
CA TYR A 278 4.85 24.12 -7.79
C TYR A 278 5.52 22.74 -7.84
N ALA A 279 4.98 21.81 -8.59
CA ALA A 279 5.58 20.51 -8.81
C ALA A 279 6.99 20.61 -9.42
N PHE A 280 7.20 21.44 -10.43
CA PHE A 280 8.48 21.63 -11.12
C PHE A 280 9.58 22.21 -10.23
N ASN A 281 9.29 23.21 -9.43
CA ASN A 281 10.27 23.84 -8.53
C ASN A 281 10.59 22.99 -7.30
N ALA A 282 9.73 22.06 -7.01
CA ALA A 282 9.84 21.14 -5.89
C ALA A 282 10.88 20.03 -6.06
N TRP A 283 11.48 19.90 -7.24
CA TRP A 283 12.10 18.66 -7.69
C TRP A 283 13.60 18.60 -7.59
N SER A 284 14.31 19.70 -7.82
CA SER A 284 15.77 19.68 -7.89
C SER A 284 16.40 19.21 -6.57
N GLY A 285 15.99 19.76 -5.45
CA GLY A 285 16.53 19.43 -4.15
C GLY A 285 16.27 17.99 -3.66
N ARG A 286 15.31 17.27 -4.26
CA ARG A 286 15.01 15.88 -3.88
C ARG A 286 15.87 14.86 -4.57
N PHE A 287 16.23 15.09 -5.80
CA PHE A 287 17.17 14.22 -6.48
C PHE A 287 18.54 14.32 -5.82
N ASP A 288 18.95 15.50 -5.41
CA ASP A 288 20.21 15.69 -4.71
C ASP A 288 20.19 14.97 -3.36
N LEU A 289 19.15 15.17 -2.56
CA LEU A 289 18.96 14.43 -1.31
C LEU A 289 18.97 12.92 -1.52
N PHE A 290 18.25 12.42 -2.52
CA PHE A 290 18.22 10.99 -2.84
C PHE A 290 19.61 10.46 -3.20
N TYR A 291 20.34 11.18 -4.05
CA TYR A 291 21.70 10.80 -4.46
C TYR A 291 22.66 10.83 -3.28
N ASP A 292 22.63 11.88 -2.49
CA ASP A 292 23.54 12.07 -1.36
C ASP A 292 23.34 11.02 -0.26
N VAL A 293 22.10 10.63 0.02
CA VAL A 293 21.81 9.55 0.98
C VAL A 293 22.33 8.20 0.49
N HIS A 294 22.10 7.85 -0.78
CA HIS A 294 22.61 6.57 -1.32
C HIS A 294 24.13 6.56 -1.47
N GLU A 295 24.71 7.69 -1.85
CA GLU A 295 26.16 7.88 -1.90
C GLU A 295 26.80 7.70 -0.51
N ALA A 296 26.22 8.31 0.53
CA ALA A 296 26.68 8.16 1.91
C ALA A 296 26.66 6.69 2.36
N ILE A 297 25.57 5.99 2.15
CA ILE A 297 25.47 4.55 2.50
C ILE A 297 26.50 3.72 1.76
N ALA A 298 26.73 3.96 0.44
CA ALA A 298 27.75 3.23 -0.32
C ALA A 298 29.16 3.50 0.21
N LYS A 299 29.47 4.76 0.57
CA LYS A 299 30.76 5.15 1.16
C LYS A 299 30.97 4.53 2.55
N LEU A 300 29.95 4.52 3.39
CA LEU A 300 30.03 3.85 4.69
C LEU A 300 30.26 2.35 4.53
N ALA A 301 29.55 1.68 3.62
CA ALA A 301 29.75 0.25 3.35
C ALA A 301 31.16 -0.06 2.83
N TYR A 302 31.71 0.82 2.00
CA TYR A 302 33.11 0.70 1.54
C TYR A 302 34.11 0.84 2.68
N LYS A 303 33.87 1.76 3.61
CA LYS A 303 34.79 2.10 4.71
C LYS A 303 34.70 1.11 5.89
N TYR A 304 33.48 0.66 6.24
CA TYR A 304 33.22 -0.17 7.42
C TYR A 304 32.73 -1.56 7.01
N ARG A 305 33.67 -2.49 6.83
CA ARG A 305 33.38 -3.84 6.30
C ARG A 305 32.73 -4.79 7.30
N ASP A 306 32.76 -4.47 8.55
CA ASP A 306 32.14 -5.21 9.68
C ASP A 306 30.69 -4.78 9.95
N ILE A 307 30.17 -3.83 9.18
CA ILE A 307 28.79 -3.33 9.27
C ILE A 307 28.02 -3.73 8.00
N ASP A 308 26.90 -4.39 8.14
CA ASP A 308 26.00 -4.74 7.04
C ASP A 308 25.11 -3.55 6.67
N PHE A 309 25.11 -3.17 5.40
CA PHE A 309 24.26 -2.11 4.86
C PHE A 309 23.20 -2.71 3.94
N ILE A 310 21.93 -2.49 4.25
CA ILE A 310 20.81 -3.05 3.50
C ILE A 310 20.00 -1.94 2.87
N ILE A 311 19.79 -2.03 1.56
CA ILE A 311 18.83 -1.20 0.84
C ILE A 311 17.55 -2.00 0.65
N LYS A 312 16.45 -1.51 1.20
CA LYS A 312 15.13 -2.13 1.08
C LYS A 312 14.22 -1.31 0.15
N PRO A 313 14.24 -1.56 -1.17
CA PRO A 313 13.27 -0.95 -2.07
C PRO A 313 11.90 -1.63 -1.97
N LYS A 314 10.89 -1.05 -2.59
CA LYS A 314 9.64 -1.78 -2.88
C LYS A 314 9.95 -2.86 -3.92
N ASP A 315 9.31 -4.03 -3.78
CA ASP A 315 9.52 -5.22 -4.63
C ASP A 315 9.47 -4.95 -6.14
N ILE A 316 8.49 -4.15 -6.58
CA ILE A 316 8.32 -3.79 -8.01
C ILE A 316 9.34 -2.78 -8.53
N MET A 317 10.13 -2.15 -7.65
CA MET A 317 10.99 -1.02 -8.03
C MET A 317 12.23 -1.45 -8.79
N VAL A 318 12.87 -2.55 -8.36
CA VAL A 318 14.11 -3.04 -8.96
C VAL A 318 13.93 -3.39 -10.44
N ALA A 319 12.74 -3.90 -10.81
CA ALA A 319 12.40 -4.21 -12.20
C ALA A 319 11.81 -3.01 -12.98
N SER A 320 11.70 -1.83 -12.36
CA SER A 320 11.10 -0.66 -12.99
C SER A 320 12.16 0.23 -13.66
N PRO A 321 11.79 0.97 -14.72
CA PRO A 321 12.69 1.96 -15.32
C PRO A 321 13.20 3.04 -14.35
N GLN A 322 12.56 3.15 -13.19
CA GLN A 322 12.90 4.13 -12.16
C GLN A 322 14.09 3.70 -11.32
N TRP A 323 14.51 2.43 -11.40
CA TRP A 323 15.72 1.94 -10.75
C TRP A 323 16.99 2.64 -11.25
N LYS A 324 16.98 3.16 -12.47
CA LYS A 324 18.07 3.98 -13.04
C LYS A 324 18.53 5.14 -12.14
N TYR A 325 17.65 5.66 -11.26
CA TYR A 325 18.04 6.73 -10.33
C TYR A 325 18.91 6.20 -9.20
N TYR A 326 18.64 4.99 -8.74
CA TYR A 326 19.53 4.31 -7.82
C TYR A 326 20.90 4.02 -8.47
N ASP A 327 20.90 3.45 -9.67
CA ASP A 327 22.15 3.16 -10.40
C ASP A 327 22.99 4.43 -10.56
N LYS A 328 22.36 5.56 -10.91
CA LYS A 328 23.01 6.85 -11.01
C LYS A 328 23.57 7.38 -9.67
N ALA A 329 22.85 7.12 -8.56
CA ALA A 329 23.35 7.51 -7.23
C ALA A 329 24.62 6.72 -6.86
N ILE A 330 24.64 5.43 -7.17
CA ILE A 330 25.79 4.56 -6.93
C ILE A 330 26.96 4.94 -7.86
N GLU A 331 26.71 5.19 -9.14
CA GLU A 331 27.73 5.71 -10.08
C GLU A 331 28.38 7.01 -9.55
N LYS A 332 27.56 7.95 -9.04
CA LYS A 332 28.04 9.20 -8.43
C LYS A 332 28.94 8.95 -7.21
N SER A 333 28.73 7.88 -6.47
CA SER A 333 29.57 7.52 -5.32
C SER A 333 30.98 7.11 -5.71
N GLY A 334 31.22 6.69 -6.97
CA GLY A 334 32.46 6.11 -7.44
C GLY A 334 32.78 4.72 -6.88
N ILE A 335 31.83 4.09 -6.18
CA ILE A 335 32.02 2.80 -5.50
C ILE A 335 31.32 1.69 -6.27
N ASN A 336 32.04 0.62 -6.58
CA ASN A 336 31.42 -0.59 -7.09
C ASN A 336 30.84 -1.42 -5.95
N VAL A 337 29.57 -1.18 -5.62
CA VAL A 337 28.88 -1.86 -4.52
C VAL A 337 28.70 -3.37 -4.75
N SER A 338 28.78 -3.86 -6.00
CA SER A 338 28.70 -5.28 -6.31
C SER A 338 29.89 -6.08 -5.76
N ASN A 339 31.01 -5.39 -5.46
CA ASN A 339 32.21 -6.00 -4.89
C ASN A 339 32.22 -5.94 -3.35
N LEU A 340 31.16 -5.45 -2.74
CA LEU A 340 31.06 -5.31 -1.28
C LEU A 340 30.27 -6.49 -0.72
N GLU A 341 30.88 -7.29 0.16
CA GLU A 341 30.23 -8.42 0.84
C GLU A 341 29.23 -7.98 1.92
N ASN A 342 29.28 -6.72 2.34
CA ASN A 342 28.46 -6.12 3.39
C ASN A 342 27.41 -5.11 2.85
N TYR A 343 27.11 -5.16 1.53
CA TYR A 343 26.12 -4.30 0.91
C TYR A 343 25.05 -5.12 0.19
N PHE A 344 23.81 -5.03 0.63
CA PHE A 344 22.72 -5.88 0.19
C PHE A 344 21.55 -5.07 -0.37
N ILE A 345 20.90 -5.58 -1.41
CA ILE A 345 19.66 -5.05 -1.94
C ILE A 345 18.58 -6.12 -1.74
N GLU A 346 17.59 -5.83 -0.87
CA GLU A 346 16.62 -6.80 -0.38
C GLU A 346 15.17 -6.42 -0.74
N PRO A 347 14.77 -6.53 -2.02
CA PRO A 347 13.44 -6.09 -2.46
C PRO A 347 12.30 -6.93 -1.89
N TYR A 348 12.54 -8.20 -1.59
CA TYR A 348 11.52 -9.15 -1.15
C TYR A 348 11.52 -9.44 0.35
N ALA A 349 12.49 -8.93 1.08
CA ALA A 349 12.57 -9.13 2.53
C ALA A 349 11.34 -8.57 3.24
N ASN A 350 10.90 -9.26 4.29
CA ASN A 350 9.82 -8.78 5.15
C ASN A 350 10.27 -7.51 5.88
N VAL A 351 9.45 -6.46 5.84
CA VAL A 351 9.77 -5.13 6.41
C VAL A 351 9.98 -5.22 7.92
N HIS A 352 9.09 -5.90 8.64
CA HIS A 352 9.18 -6.01 10.10
C HIS A 352 10.41 -6.81 10.53
N ASP A 353 10.71 -7.91 9.83
CA ASP A 353 11.89 -8.73 10.13
C ASP A 353 13.20 -7.95 9.89
N LEU A 354 13.25 -7.12 8.85
CA LEU A 354 14.36 -6.20 8.63
C LEU A 354 14.49 -5.18 9.75
N ILE A 355 13.38 -4.53 10.16
CA ILE A 355 13.41 -3.56 11.26
C ILE A 355 13.92 -4.23 12.55
N PHE A 356 13.37 -5.40 12.91
CA PHE A 356 13.82 -6.13 14.10
C PHE A 356 15.31 -6.49 14.05
N SER A 357 15.79 -6.87 12.87
CA SER A 357 17.20 -7.24 12.68
C SER A 357 18.15 -6.06 12.51
N SER A 358 17.67 -4.85 12.28
CA SER A 358 18.51 -3.65 12.16
C SER A 358 18.94 -3.12 13.53
N ASP A 359 20.11 -2.51 13.58
CA ASP A 359 20.56 -1.71 14.72
C ASP A 359 20.21 -0.23 14.50
N VAL A 360 20.29 0.24 13.25
CA VAL A 360 19.87 1.59 12.83
C VAL A 360 18.94 1.49 11.62
N VAL A 361 17.88 2.27 11.62
CA VAL A 361 16.94 2.40 10.50
C VAL A 361 17.02 3.80 9.93
N CYS A 362 17.24 3.89 8.62
CA CYS A 362 17.16 5.14 7.87
C CYS A 362 15.93 5.12 6.99
N ALA A 363 15.08 6.12 7.08
CA ALA A 363 13.85 6.20 6.29
C ALA A 363 13.41 7.67 6.14
N MET A 364 12.47 7.89 5.23
CA MET A 364 11.88 9.21 5.01
C MET A 364 10.34 9.15 5.07
N ASN A 365 9.59 9.57 4.07
CA ASN A 365 8.14 9.57 4.03
C ASN A 365 7.56 8.13 3.91
N SER A 366 7.63 7.36 5.00
CA SER A 366 7.20 5.97 5.06
C SER A 366 6.66 5.61 6.43
N SER A 367 5.68 4.72 6.50
CA SER A 367 5.20 4.16 7.78
C SER A 367 6.28 3.41 8.56
N VAL A 368 7.33 2.97 7.87
CA VAL A 368 8.50 2.33 8.49
C VAL A 368 9.13 3.18 9.59
N VAL A 369 9.06 4.51 9.48
CA VAL A 369 9.56 5.44 10.51
C VAL A 369 8.88 5.15 11.86
N ILE A 370 7.55 5.17 11.90
CA ILE A 370 6.82 4.92 13.15
C ILE A 370 6.75 3.44 13.53
N GLU A 371 6.85 2.52 12.56
CA GLU A 371 6.97 1.09 12.83
C GLU A 371 8.31 0.78 13.55
N SER A 372 9.41 1.38 13.09
CA SER A 372 10.73 1.26 13.70
C SER A 372 10.79 1.95 15.06
N ALA A 373 10.15 3.11 15.18
CA ALA A 373 10.04 3.86 16.43
C ALA A 373 9.29 3.06 17.52
N LEU A 374 8.21 2.37 17.16
CA LEU A 374 7.47 1.49 18.08
C LEU A 374 8.35 0.36 18.64
N ILE A 375 9.25 -0.19 17.81
CA ILE A 375 10.17 -1.27 18.20
C ILE A 375 11.31 -0.75 19.12
N GLY A 376 11.48 0.56 19.21
CA GLY A 376 12.57 1.19 19.97
C GLY A 376 13.89 1.26 19.19
N LYS A 377 13.85 1.25 17.85
CA LYS A 377 15.07 1.40 17.04
C LYS A 377 15.48 2.85 16.91
N PRO A 378 16.79 3.16 16.87
CA PRO A 378 17.27 4.44 16.34
C PRO A 378 16.75 4.64 14.92
N VAL A 379 16.10 5.76 14.66
CA VAL A 379 15.54 6.12 13.36
C VAL A 379 16.15 7.44 12.92
N ILE A 380 16.86 7.41 11.79
CA ILE A 380 17.49 8.58 11.21
C ILE A 380 16.70 9.06 10.00
N LEU A 381 16.27 10.31 10.04
CA LEU A 381 15.56 10.98 8.97
C LEU A 381 16.54 11.87 8.20
N PRO A 382 16.82 11.57 6.91
CA PRO A 382 17.65 12.44 6.08
C PRO A 382 16.86 13.65 5.60
N VAL A 383 16.65 14.63 6.48
CA VAL A 383 15.91 15.87 6.20
C VAL A 383 16.91 17.02 6.07
N PHE A 384 17.76 16.92 5.03
CA PHE A 384 18.82 17.90 4.79
C PHE A 384 18.27 19.32 4.65
N LYS A 385 19.10 20.29 5.02
CA LYS A 385 18.71 21.69 5.13
C LYS A 385 18.02 22.22 3.86
N GLU A 386 18.53 21.89 2.67
CA GLU A 386 17.96 22.31 1.38
C GLU A 386 16.54 21.76 1.17
N TYR A 387 16.28 20.55 1.66
CA TYR A 387 14.93 19.98 1.65
C TYR A 387 14.02 20.64 2.68
N ARG A 388 14.55 20.90 3.89
CA ARG A 388 13.81 21.56 4.98
C ARG A 388 13.40 22.98 4.62
N ASP A 389 14.29 23.73 3.93
CA ASP A 389 14.02 25.08 3.48
C ASP A 389 13.13 25.14 2.22
N SER A 390 12.84 23.97 1.64
CA SER A 390 11.97 23.90 0.46
C SER A 390 10.49 23.84 0.81
N LYS A 391 9.64 24.33 -0.11
CA LYS A 391 8.17 24.22 0.02
C LYS A 391 7.68 22.76 0.13
N ASN A 392 8.51 21.79 -0.24
CA ASN A 392 8.17 20.37 -0.15
C ASN A 392 8.20 19.83 1.26
N PHE A 393 8.86 20.51 2.15
CA PHE A 393 8.91 20.15 3.56
C PHE A 393 7.52 20.19 4.20
N GLU A 394 6.61 21.05 3.68
CA GLU A 394 5.20 21.04 4.09
C GLU A 394 4.50 19.69 3.87
N ASP A 395 4.98 18.91 2.91
CA ASP A 395 4.48 17.58 2.60
C ASP A 395 5.27 16.45 3.33
N PHE A 396 6.20 16.80 4.21
CA PHE A 396 6.95 15.82 4.99
C PHE A 396 6.06 15.25 6.10
N HIS A 397 5.98 13.91 6.16
CA HIS A 397 5.02 13.23 7.04
C HIS A 397 5.26 13.51 8.52
N TRP A 398 6.50 13.74 8.90
CA TRP A 398 6.94 13.81 10.31
C TRP A 398 7.42 15.21 10.68
N LYS A 399 7.03 16.24 9.94
CA LYS A 399 7.52 17.60 10.13
C LYS A 399 7.22 18.18 11.53
N ASP A 400 6.09 17.75 12.09
CA ASP A 400 5.63 18.21 13.41
C ASP A 400 6.15 17.33 14.56
N ASP A 401 6.87 16.24 14.27
CA ASP A 401 7.32 15.23 15.19
C ASP A 401 8.85 14.99 15.10
N LEU A 402 9.62 15.95 14.55
CA LEU A 402 11.05 15.78 14.28
C LEU A 402 11.87 15.54 15.55
N ASP A 403 11.44 16.08 16.68
CA ASP A 403 12.05 15.90 18.00
C ASP A 403 12.01 14.45 18.52
N LEU A 404 11.19 13.62 17.90
CA LEU A 404 11.14 12.19 18.21
C LEU A 404 12.18 11.36 17.46
N PHE A 405 12.94 11.95 16.54
CA PHE A 405 13.84 11.23 15.64
C PHE A 405 15.22 11.88 15.55
N ASP A 406 16.19 11.11 15.11
CA ASP A 406 17.50 11.66 14.73
C ASP A 406 17.38 12.29 13.33
N VAL A 407 17.58 13.59 13.23
CA VAL A 407 17.41 14.35 11.99
C VAL A 407 18.75 14.77 11.46
N ALA A 408 19.11 14.28 10.28
CA ALA A 408 20.35 14.69 9.63
C ALA A 408 20.14 15.98 8.81
N ASP A 409 21.02 16.96 9.01
CA ASP A 409 20.97 18.27 8.35
C ASP A 409 21.69 18.28 7.00
N ASP A 410 22.64 17.38 6.81
CA ASP A 410 23.39 17.18 5.57
C ASP A 410 23.95 15.75 5.48
N LYS A 411 24.69 15.46 4.40
CA LYS A 411 25.26 14.14 4.16
C LYS A 411 26.26 13.73 5.25
N HIS A 412 27.12 14.65 5.71
CA HIS A 412 28.13 14.36 6.75
C HIS A 412 27.47 14.09 8.10
N ASP A 413 26.44 14.87 8.42
CA ASP A 413 25.65 14.68 9.63
C ASP A 413 24.91 13.33 9.58
N PHE A 414 24.38 12.93 8.40
CA PHE A 414 23.76 11.63 8.19
C PHE A 414 24.74 10.47 8.44
N GLU A 415 25.95 10.54 7.89
CA GLU A 415 27.00 9.55 8.14
C GLU A 415 27.38 9.50 9.62
N ARG A 416 27.56 10.66 10.26
CA ARG A 416 27.90 10.79 11.69
C ARG A 416 26.83 10.17 12.60
N LEU A 417 25.56 10.46 12.34
CA LEU A 417 24.44 9.94 13.13
C LEU A 417 24.33 8.42 13.01
N ILE A 418 24.54 7.85 11.83
CA ILE A 418 24.55 6.39 11.63
C ILE A 418 25.62 5.75 12.55
N LEU A 419 26.86 6.25 12.49
CA LEU A 419 27.95 5.69 13.30
C LEU A 419 27.71 5.88 14.79
N GLN A 420 27.25 7.06 15.21
CA GLN A 420 26.91 7.35 16.59
C GLN A 420 25.85 6.38 17.13
N ARG A 421 24.78 6.15 16.37
CA ARG A 421 23.67 5.26 16.77
C ARG A 421 24.01 3.77 16.71
N LEU A 422 25.01 3.39 15.94
CA LEU A 422 25.57 2.04 16.00
C LEU A 422 26.36 1.80 17.29
N ASP A 423 26.97 2.82 17.88
CA ASP A 423 27.72 2.72 19.13
C ASP A 423 26.84 2.95 20.35
N ASP A 424 25.85 3.83 20.25
CA ASP A 424 24.89 4.16 21.32
C ASP A 424 23.46 4.11 20.76
N ASP A 425 22.73 3.03 21.08
CA ASP A 425 21.36 2.80 20.67
C ASP A 425 20.32 3.26 21.72
N ASP A 426 20.76 3.93 22.79
CA ASP A 426 19.87 4.38 23.85
C ASP A 426 18.92 5.51 23.38
N ILE A 427 17.67 5.36 23.73
CA ILE A 427 16.60 6.31 23.39
C ILE A 427 16.00 6.82 24.70
N PRO A 428 15.99 8.14 24.91
CA PRO A 428 15.40 8.71 26.12
C PRO A 428 13.94 8.25 26.31
N LYS A 429 13.55 7.92 27.53
CA LYS A 429 12.21 7.40 27.86
C LYS A 429 11.06 8.29 27.36
N GLU A 430 11.24 9.61 27.42
CA GLU A 430 10.25 10.57 26.94
C GLU A 430 10.06 10.47 25.40
N VAL A 431 11.16 10.32 24.66
CA VAL A 431 11.13 10.12 23.21
C VAL A 431 10.48 8.78 22.88
N GLU A 432 10.82 7.71 23.61
CA GLU A 432 10.20 6.39 23.43
C GLU A 432 8.67 6.46 23.64
N LYS A 433 8.24 7.18 24.69
CA LYS A 433 6.81 7.41 24.95
C LYS A 433 6.14 8.16 23.80
N GLY A 434 6.72 9.28 23.34
CA GLY A 434 6.19 10.06 22.22
C GLY A 434 6.10 9.24 20.93
N ARG A 435 7.11 8.41 20.64
CA ARG A 435 7.11 7.48 19.50
C ARG A 435 5.97 6.46 19.55
N LYS A 436 5.68 5.89 20.72
CA LYS A 436 4.53 4.98 20.92
C LYS A 436 3.21 5.70 20.72
N GLU A 437 3.05 6.88 21.30
CA GLU A 437 1.85 7.71 21.12
C GLU A 437 1.63 8.05 19.65
N LEU A 438 2.69 8.42 18.92
CA LEU A 438 2.64 8.69 17.48
C LEU A 438 2.14 7.49 16.69
N PHE A 439 2.68 6.30 16.94
CA PHE A 439 2.24 5.06 16.29
C PHE A 439 0.76 4.79 16.51
N TYR A 440 0.31 4.85 17.77
CA TYR A 440 -1.09 4.58 18.10
C TYR A 440 -2.03 5.64 17.53
N THR A 441 -1.62 6.90 17.46
CA THR A 441 -2.40 7.98 16.86
C THR A 441 -2.64 7.74 15.36
N TYR A 442 -1.60 7.31 14.63
CA TYR A 442 -1.73 7.10 13.19
C TYR A 442 -2.43 5.82 12.79
N PHE A 443 -2.25 4.75 13.56
CA PHE A 443 -2.86 3.47 13.25
C PHE A 443 -4.15 3.22 14.03
N ASP A 444 -4.42 3.98 15.09
CA ASP A 444 -5.53 3.73 16.04
C ASP A 444 -5.57 2.24 16.45
N GLN A 445 -4.38 1.70 16.68
CA GLN A 445 -4.17 0.27 16.86
C GLN A 445 -4.68 -0.18 18.22
N PRO A 446 -5.60 -1.14 18.30
CA PRO A 446 -6.01 -1.72 19.58
C PRO A 446 -4.84 -2.43 20.26
N LYS A 447 -4.75 -2.38 21.59
CA LYS A 447 -3.71 -3.07 22.37
C LYS A 447 -3.76 -4.59 22.18
N GLU A 448 -4.96 -5.13 22.04
CA GLU A 448 -5.25 -6.55 21.82
C GLU A 448 -5.06 -6.98 20.36
N GLY A 449 -4.89 -6.05 19.44
CA GLY A 449 -4.85 -6.27 18.00
C GLY A 449 -6.14 -5.84 17.31
N ALA A 450 -6.05 -5.63 16.01
CA ALA A 450 -7.18 -5.20 15.19
C ALA A 450 -8.08 -6.37 14.73
N ILE A 451 -7.53 -7.59 14.70
CA ILE A 451 -8.20 -8.77 14.09
C ILE A 451 -9.59 -9.04 14.68
N ASP A 452 -9.78 -8.91 15.99
CA ASP A 452 -11.07 -9.18 16.63
C ASP A 452 -12.12 -8.16 16.20
N LYS A 453 -11.77 -6.88 16.09
CA LYS A 453 -12.66 -5.83 15.57
C LYS A 453 -13.03 -6.10 14.11
N TYR A 454 -12.04 -6.46 13.27
CA TYR A 454 -12.30 -6.82 11.86
C TYR A 454 -13.23 -8.02 11.78
N THR A 455 -12.99 -9.03 12.60
CA THR A 455 -13.81 -10.26 12.64
C THR A 455 -15.26 -9.96 13.02
N SER A 456 -15.48 -9.18 14.07
CA SER A 456 -16.82 -8.76 14.49
C SER A 456 -17.54 -7.99 13.37
N ILE A 457 -16.90 -6.94 12.83
CA ILE A 457 -17.50 -6.09 11.79
C ILE A 457 -17.86 -6.92 10.53
N ILE A 458 -16.96 -7.78 10.08
CA ILE A 458 -17.20 -8.62 8.90
C ILE A 458 -18.35 -9.58 9.16
N ASN A 459 -18.41 -10.20 10.34
CA ASN A 459 -19.48 -11.10 10.71
C ASN A 459 -20.82 -10.39 10.75
N ASP A 460 -20.90 -9.21 11.37
CA ASP A 460 -22.12 -8.41 11.48
C ASP A 460 -22.66 -8.01 10.10
N VAL A 461 -21.76 -7.59 9.20
CA VAL A 461 -22.14 -7.25 7.82
C VAL A 461 -22.66 -8.46 7.05
N VAL A 462 -21.99 -9.60 7.14
CA VAL A 462 -22.44 -10.83 6.47
C VAL A 462 -23.77 -11.32 6.99
N GLU A 463 -23.97 -11.34 8.31
CA GLU A 463 -25.24 -11.77 8.91
C GLU A 463 -26.41 -10.83 8.56
N SER A 464 -26.15 -9.51 8.50
CA SER A 464 -27.19 -8.55 8.10
C SER A 464 -27.71 -8.79 6.68
N TYR A 465 -26.89 -9.33 5.79
CA TYR A 465 -27.31 -9.68 4.43
C TYR A 465 -28.13 -10.97 4.35
N LYS A 466 -27.84 -11.96 5.22
CA LYS A 466 -28.60 -13.21 5.27
C LYS A 466 -30.04 -13.02 5.81
N ASN A 467 -30.26 -11.94 6.56
CA ASN A 467 -31.56 -11.64 7.15
C ASN A 467 -32.47 -10.75 6.25
N ILE A 468 -32.02 -10.40 5.05
CA ILE A 468 -32.78 -9.59 4.07
C ILE A 468 -33.51 -10.48 3.05
N ASP A 469 -33.11 -11.76 2.91
CA ASP A 469 -33.80 -12.77 2.10
C ASP A 469 -34.87 -13.51 2.92
#